data_9d643b93c7104f5401fa6b9a44d566ec
#
_entry.id   9d643b93c7104f5401fa6b9a44d566ec
#
_cell.length_a   1.000
_cell.length_b   1.000
_cell.length_c   1.000
_cell.angle_alpha   90.00
_cell.angle_beta   90.00
_cell.angle_gamma   90.00
#
_symmetry.space_group_name_H-M   'P 1'
#
loop_
_entity.id
_entity.type
_entity.pdbx_description
1 polymer ?
#
loop_
_entity_poly.entity_id
_entity_poly.type
_entity_poly.pdbx_seq_one_letter_code
_entity_poly.pdbx_strand_id
1 'polypeptide(L)'
;GRYLLVGQAGGDFQMPQVWLPQKAMTVRGSHVGNSPQLRKIIDMVRQGKIKQMPIDRRPLSKINQAVHDLENGNVTGRIVFQPDEND
;
A
#
# COMPACT_ATOMS: atom_id res chain seq x y z
N GLY A 1 -8.16 0.79 22.54
CA GLY A 1 -7.60 1.09 21.22
C GLY A 1 -7.64 -0.09 20.26
N ARG A 2 -7.50 0.20 18.99
CA ARG A 2 -7.48 -0.81 17.94
C ARG A 2 -6.15 -0.73 17.21
N TYR A 3 -5.56 -1.89 16.95
CA TYR A 3 -4.35 -2.00 16.15
C TYR A 3 -4.67 -2.82 14.90
N LEU A 4 -4.61 -2.19 13.74
CA LEU A 4 -4.94 -2.82 12.47
C LEU A 4 -3.66 -3.12 11.70
N LEU A 5 -3.46 -4.40 11.35
CA LEU A 5 -2.32 -4.85 10.56
C LEU A 5 -2.74 -4.97 9.11
N VAL A 6 -2.12 -4.16 8.26
CA VAL A 6 -2.37 -4.12 6.82
C VAL A 6 -1.03 -4.34 6.12
N GLY A 7 -1.04 -5.10 5.05
CA GLY A 7 0.19 -5.39 4.33
C GLY A 7 0.85 -6.66 4.80
N GLN A 8 1.72 -7.20 3.94
CA GLN A 8 2.36 -8.51 4.15
C GLN A 8 3.84 -8.44 3.78
N ALA A 9 4.55 -7.48 4.36
CA ALA A 9 5.98 -7.33 4.09
C ALA A 9 6.84 -8.42 4.76
N GLY A 10 6.22 -9.26 5.59
CA GLY A 10 6.91 -10.32 6.31
C GLY A 10 7.36 -9.90 7.70
N GLY A 11 8.16 -10.76 8.33
CA GLY A 11 8.61 -10.55 9.68
C GLY A 11 7.61 -11.03 10.73
N ASP A 12 7.99 -10.88 11.98
CA ASP A 12 7.18 -11.31 13.12
C ASP A 12 6.67 -10.11 13.90
N PHE A 13 5.49 -10.27 14.45
CA PHE A 13 4.89 -9.28 15.33
C PHE A 13 4.85 -9.83 16.74
N GLN A 14 5.49 -9.14 17.68
CA GLN A 14 5.53 -9.54 19.08
C GLN A 14 4.92 -8.46 19.96
N MET A 15 4.13 -8.89 20.94
CA MET A 15 3.49 -7.98 21.86
C MET A 15 3.39 -8.64 23.25
N PRO A 16 3.71 -7.93 24.34
CA PRO A 16 3.44 -8.46 25.67
C PRO A 16 1.96 -8.77 25.84
N GLN A 17 1.63 -9.99 26.22
CA GLN A 17 0.25 -10.45 26.35
C GLN A 17 -0.58 -9.58 27.31
N VAL A 18 0.07 -9.07 28.34
CA VAL A 18 -0.61 -8.28 29.37
C VAL A 18 -1.14 -6.94 28.85
N TRP A 19 -0.59 -6.42 27.75
CA TRP A 19 -1.06 -5.15 27.17
C TRP A 19 -2.51 -5.23 26.67
N LEU A 20 -2.92 -6.40 26.19
CA LEU A 20 -4.26 -6.55 25.63
C LEU A 20 -5.34 -6.27 26.68
N PRO A 21 -5.33 -6.93 27.86
CA PRO A 21 -6.34 -6.61 28.90
C PRO A 21 -6.11 -5.25 29.56
N GLN A 22 -4.85 -4.87 29.85
CA GLN A 22 -4.58 -3.61 30.55
C GLN A 22 -5.03 -2.38 29.76
N LYS A 23 -4.88 -2.39 28.45
CA LYS A 23 -5.22 -1.26 27.59
C LYS A 23 -6.52 -1.45 26.82
N ALA A 24 -7.25 -2.53 27.10
CA ALA A 24 -8.45 -2.90 26.37
C ALA A 24 -8.24 -2.83 24.85
N MET A 25 -7.14 -3.43 24.38
CA MET A 25 -6.73 -3.37 22.98
C MET A 25 -7.37 -4.45 22.15
N THR A 26 -7.62 -4.13 20.89
CA THR A 26 -7.98 -5.09 19.85
C THR A 26 -6.90 -5.09 18.80
N VAL A 27 -6.43 -6.28 18.41
CA VAL A 27 -5.50 -6.46 17.30
C VAL A 27 -6.24 -7.23 16.21
N ARG A 28 -6.24 -6.68 14.99
CA ARG A 28 -6.96 -7.28 13.87
C ARG A 28 -6.16 -7.15 12.58
N GLY A 29 -6.15 -8.23 11.79
CA GLY A 29 -5.60 -8.19 10.46
C GLY A 29 -6.63 -7.71 9.44
N SER A 30 -6.15 -7.14 8.35
CA SER A 30 -6.96 -6.80 7.20
C SER A 30 -6.34 -7.44 5.97
N HIS A 31 -7.13 -8.21 5.22
CA HIS A 31 -6.64 -8.91 4.04
C HIS A 31 -7.26 -8.27 2.80
N VAL A 32 -6.38 -7.74 1.95
CA VAL A 32 -6.73 -7.12 0.64
C VAL A 32 -8.18 -6.64 0.57
N GLY A 33 -8.86 -6.94 -0.49
CA GLY A 33 -10.26 -6.57 -0.68
C GLY A 33 -10.92 -7.48 -1.71
N ASN A 34 -12.12 -7.14 -2.13
CA ASN A 34 -12.85 -7.86 -3.15
C ASN A 34 -13.31 -6.91 -4.26
N SER A 35 -13.91 -7.45 -5.32
CA SER A 35 -14.34 -6.65 -6.48
C SER A 35 -15.36 -5.57 -6.13
N PRO A 36 -16.41 -5.85 -5.32
CA PRO A 36 -17.33 -4.78 -4.91
C PRO A 36 -16.64 -3.65 -4.15
N GLN A 37 -15.68 -3.97 -3.28
CA GLN A 37 -14.93 -2.96 -2.54
C GLN A 37 -14.08 -2.11 -3.48
N LEU A 38 -13.43 -2.72 -4.47
CA LEU A 38 -12.64 -1.99 -5.45
C LEU A 38 -13.52 -1.04 -6.27
N ARG A 39 -14.69 -1.51 -6.71
CA ARG A 39 -15.64 -0.66 -7.43
C ARG A 39 -16.06 0.55 -6.62
N LYS A 40 -16.31 0.34 -5.33
CA LYS A 40 -16.69 1.43 -4.43
C LYS A 40 -15.56 2.46 -4.30
N ILE A 41 -14.32 2.02 -4.20
CA ILE A 41 -13.16 2.92 -4.13
C ILE A 41 -13.02 3.71 -5.43
N ILE A 42 -13.17 3.07 -6.57
CA ILE A 42 -13.11 3.73 -7.87
C ILE A 42 -14.19 4.82 -7.97
N ASP A 43 -15.42 4.51 -7.53
CA ASP A 43 -16.50 5.48 -7.52
C ASP A 43 -16.19 6.67 -6.61
N MET A 44 -15.60 6.43 -5.46
CA MET A 44 -15.20 7.50 -4.54
C MET A 44 -14.13 8.39 -5.17
N VAL A 45 -13.19 7.82 -5.90
CA VAL A 45 -12.16 8.57 -6.63
C VAL A 45 -12.81 9.45 -7.71
N ARG A 46 -13.76 8.89 -8.47
CA ARG A 46 -14.50 9.65 -9.50
C ARG A 46 -15.29 10.81 -8.92
N GLN A 47 -15.78 10.67 -7.69
CA GLN A 47 -16.53 11.70 -6.99
C GLN A 47 -15.63 12.74 -6.30
N GLY A 48 -14.32 12.59 -6.41
CA GLY A 48 -13.36 13.50 -5.78
C GLY A 48 -13.25 13.37 -4.28
N LYS A 49 -13.75 12.28 -3.69
CA LYS A 49 -13.69 12.05 -2.25
C LYS A 49 -12.35 11.52 -1.77
N ILE A 50 -11.53 10.99 -2.67
CA ILE A 50 -10.22 10.44 -2.36
C ILE A 50 -9.17 11.23 -3.14
N LYS A 51 -8.18 11.72 -2.41
CA LYS A 51 -7.05 12.42 -3.03
C LYS A 51 -6.17 11.40 -3.74
N GLN A 52 -5.84 11.67 -4.99
CA GLN A 52 -4.97 10.79 -5.76
C GLN A 52 -3.54 10.83 -5.21
N MET A 53 -2.91 9.63 -5.09
CA MET A 53 -1.51 9.55 -4.70
C MET A 53 -0.61 10.07 -5.83
N PRO A 54 0.60 10.55 -5.51
CA PRO A 54 1.56 10.92 -6.53
C PRO A 54 1.90 9.72 -7.43
N ILE A 55 1.98 9.96 -8.73
CA ILE A 55 2.34 8.94 -9.72
C ILE A 55 3.60 9.40 -10.44
N ASP A 56 4.61 8.54 -10.40
CA ASP A 56 5.88 8.73 -11.09
C ASP A 56 5.87 7.85 -12.34
N ARG A 57 5.75 8.48 -13.51
CA ARG A 57 5.70 7.77 -14.79
C ARG A 57 7.11 7.64 -15.35
N ARG A 58 7.49 6.42 -15.67
CA ARG A 58 8.83 6.12 -16.21
C ARG A 58 8.75 5.22 -17.42
N PRO A 59 9.72 5.33 -18.36
CA PRO A 59 9.80 4.36 -19.44
C PRO A 59 10.20 2.98 -18.89
N LEU A 60 9.76 1.92 -19.59
CA LEU A 60 10.05 0.55 -19.16
C LEU A 60 11.56 0.27 -19.08
N SER A 61 12.36 0.92 -19.93
CA SER A 61 13.82 0.79 -19.91
C SER A 61 14.46 1.17 -18.57
N LYS A 62 13.76 1.90 -17.71
CA LYS A 62 14.25 2.31 -16.40
C LYS A 62 13.79 1.39 -15.26
N ILE A 63 13.36 0.18 -15.58
CA ILE A 63 12.81 -0.73 -14.56
C ILE A 63 13.83 -1.10 -13.48
N ASN A 64 15.09 -1.33 -13.85
CA ASN A 64 16.11 -1.69 -12.88
C ASN A 64 16.36 -0.57 -11.87
N GLN A 65 16.42 0.66 -12.34
CA GLN A 65 16.56 1.82 -11.45
C GLN A 65 15.33 1.98 -10.55
N ALA A 66 14.15 1.74 -11.09
CA ALA A 66 12.91 1.86 -10.33
C ALA A 66 12.84 0.82 -9.19
N VAL A 67 13.24 -0.42 -9.46
CA VAL A 67 13.30 -1.47 -8.42
C VAL A 67 14.30 -1.08 -7.34
N HIS A 68 15.47 -0.56 -7.73
CA HIS A 68 16.47 -0.11 -6.78
C HIS A 68 15.94 1.03 -5.89
N ASP A 69 15.26 2.01 -6.49
CA ASP A 69 14.66 3.12 -5.73
C ASP A 69 13.61 2.62 -4.76
N LEU A 70 12.79 1.65 -5.17
CA LEU A 70 11.77 1.07 -4.31
C LEU A 70 12.37 0.33 -3.12
N GLU A 71 13.42 -0.46 -3.36
CA GLU A 71 14.11 -1.20 -2.30
C GLU A 71 14.74 -0.27 -1.26
N ASN A 72 15.18 0.90 -1.68
CA ASN A 72 15.85 1.88 -0.81
C ASN A 72 14.89 2.89 -0.19
N GLY A 73 13.57 2.73 -0.40
CA GLY A 73 12.58 3.63 0.17
C GLY A 73 12.56 5.02 -0.44
N ASN A 74 13.07 5.17 -1.66
CA ASN A 74 13.18 6.46 -2.33
C ASN A 74 11.99 6.78 -3.24
N VAL A 75 10.87 6.09 -3.04
CA VAL A 75 9.67 6.26 -3.87
C VAL A 75 8.55 6.86 -3.04
N THR A 76 7.99 7.97 -3.49
CA THR A 76 6.78 8.56 -2.93
C THR A 76 5.62 8.29 -3.88
N GLY A 77 4.57 7.64 -3.36
CA GLY A 77 3.44 7.26 -4.19
C GLY A 77 3.72 5.99 -4.98
N ARG A 78 3.47 6.02 -6.28
CA ARG A 78 3.56 4.82 -7.12
C ARG A 78 4.32 5.10 -8.41
N ILE A 79 5.22 4.19 -8.75
CA ILE A 79 5.88 4.18 -10.07
C ILE A 79 5.00 3.42 -11.04
N VAL A 80 4.73 4.02 -12.20
CA VAL A 80 3.99 3.40 -13.30
C VAL A 80 4.89 3.41 -14.52
N PHE A 81 5.03 2.27 -15.17
CA PHE A 81 5.81 2.17 -16.40
C PHE A 81 4.90 2.37 -17.61
N GLN A 82 5.38 3.17 -18.56
CA GLN A 82 4.72 3.39 -19.83
C GLN A 82 5.62 2.85 -20.95
N PRO A 83 5.45 1.59 -21.37
CA PRO A 83 6.20 1.05 -22.47
C PRO A 83 5.88 1.79 -23.77
N ASP A 84 6.88 1.98 -24.62
CA ASP A 84 6.70 2.48 -25.98
C ASP A 84 7.47 1.61 -26.95
N GLU A 85 7.52 2.00 -28.24
CA GLU A 85 8.16 1.17 -29.27
C GLU A 85 9.66 0.97 -29.04
N ASN A 86 10.29 1.82 -28.25
CA ASN A 86 11.73 1.79 -27.99
C ASN A 86 12.09 1.21 -26.62
N ASP A 87 11.10 0.82 -25.84
CA ASP A 87 11.32 0.29 -24.49
C ASP A 87 11.46 -1.23 -24.44
#